data_db9f009a5a6be052164d49d96089a4f8
#
_entry.id   db9f009a5a6be052164d49d96089a4f8
#
_cell.length_a   1.000
_cell.length_b   1.000
_cell.length_c   1.000
_cell.angle_alpha   90.00
_cell.angle_beta   90.00
_cell.angle_gamma   90.00
#
_symmetry.space_group_name_H-M   'P 1'
#
loop_
_entity.id
_entity.type
_entity.pdbx_description
1 polymer ?
#
loop_
_entity_poly.entity_id
_entity_poly.type
_entity_poly.pdbx_seq_one_letter_code
_entity_poly.pdbx_strand_id
1 'polypeptide(L)'
;MDEGILWRAGLVIGFALIIWAGYSSSSDMRDGATAQQGKRYDQAIAIYEPIAEKGSWIPFWNPQTRAQQEIGHIHAFRDDGQDRMDEAIKWWERASKGGNVVAQFALGQAYYQGDAVEQDLEKAYTWVMVSASPKSKSQRRYQKQASAYKMELTDAQLASATKAIDACLSSDYVDCPY
;
A
#
# COMPACT_ATOMS: atom_id res chain seq x y z
N MET A 1 -10.94 -49.03 -2.66
CA MET A 1 -9.99 -47.96 -2.31
C MET A 1 -10.83 -46.81 -1.79
N ASP A 2 -10.54 -46.39 -0.58
CA ASP A 2 -11.42 -45.55 0.23
C ASP A 2 -11.35 -44.07 -0.29
N GLU A 3 -12.43 -43.58 -0.89
CA GLU A 3 -12.53 -42.19 -1.35
C GLU A 3 -12.23 -41.18 -0.24
N GLY A 4 -12.47 -41.54 1.02
CA GLY A 4 -12.18 -40.71 2.19
C GLY A 4 -10.69 -40.48 2.45
N ILE A 5 -9.81 -41.35 1.99
CA ILE A 5 -8.35 -41.20 2.14
C ILE A 5 -7.81 -40.17 1.12
N LEU A 6 -8.34 -40.16 -0.10
CA LEU A 6 -7.94 -39.22 -1.15
C LEU A 6 -8.34 -37.78 -0.81
N TRP A 7 -9.52 -37.57 -0.22
CA TRP A 7 -9.97 -36.26 0.25
C TRP A 7 -9.12 -35.70 1.39
N ARG A 8 -8.76 -36.57 2.36
CA ARG A 8 -7.89 -36.19 3.48
C ARG A 8 -6.47 -35.86 3.03
N ALA A 9 -5.92 -36.63 2.09
CA ALA A 9 -4.60 -36.36 1.52
C ALA A 9 -4.58 -35.04 0.72
N GLY A 10 -5.62 -34.76 -0.06
CA GLY A 10 -5.75 -33.50 -0.80
C GLY A 10 -5.83 -32.27 0.11
N LEU A 11 -6.56 -32.35 1.23
CA LEU A 11 -6.63 -31.30 2.23
C LEU A 11 -5.28 -31.04 2.92
N VAL A 12 -4.56 -32.09 3.29
CA VAL A 12 -3.25 -31.95 3.95
C VAL A 12 -2.21 -31.37 3.01
N ILE A 13 -2.19 -31.77 1.75
CA ILE A 13 -1.30 -31.22 0.72
C ILE A 13 -1.66 -29.76 0.46
N GLY A 14 -2.95 -29.41 0.36
CA GLY A 14 -3.41 -28.03 0.20
C GLY A 14 -2.98 -27.14 1.34
N PHE A 15 -3.15 -27.58 2.60
CA PHE A 15 -2.68 -26.84 3.78
C PHE A 15 -1.15 -26.69 3.83
N ALA A 16 -0.40 -27.72 3.47
CA ALA A 16 1.06 -27.67 3.44
C ALA A 16 1.56 -26.68 2.38
N LEU A 17 0.93 -26.63 1.21
CA LEU A 17 1.26 -25.64 0.15
C LEU A 17 0.94 -24.21 0.56
N ILE A 18 -0.18 -23.98 1.27
CA ILE A 18 -0.55 -22.67 1.80
C ILE A 18 0.47 -22.20 2.84
N ILE A 19 0.85 -23.07 3.78
CA ILE A 19 1.84 -22.75 4.81
C ILE A 19 3.20 -22.48 4.17
N TRP A 20 3.61 -23.28 3.20
CA TRP A 20 4.88 -23.12 2.50
C TRP A 20 4.93 -21.80 1.69
N ALA A 21 3.87 -21.47 0.95
CA ALA A 21 3.78 -20.23 0.20
C ALA A 21 3.78 -18.99 1.12
N GLY A 22 3.07 -19.06 2.27
CA GLY A 22 3.08 -18.01 3.27
C GLY A 22 4.45 -17.83 3.94
N TYR A 23 5.14 -18.94 4.20
CA TYR A 23 6.49 -18.91 4.77
C TYR A 23 7.53 -18.33 3.81
N SER A 24 7.50 -18.72 2.54
CA SER A 24 8.38 -18.18 1.48
C SER A 24 8.19 -16.67 1.34
N SER A 25 6.96 -16.19 1.17
CA SER A 25 6.69 -14.75 1.06
C SER A 25 7.13 -13.95 2.29
N SER A 26 7.09 -14.53 3.49
CA SER A 26 7.52 -13.85 4.71
C SER A 26 9.03 -13.79 4.85
N SER A 27 9.78 -14.80 4.35
CA SER A 27 11.24 -14.76 4.28
C SER A 27 11.70 -13.71 3.26
N ASP A 28 11.12 -13.71 2.07
CA ASP A 28 11.46 -12.77 1.00
C ASP A 28 11.21 -11.31 1.43
N MET A 29 10.10 -11.03 2.12
CA MET A 29 9.84 -9.70 2.69
C MET A 29 10.88 -9.28 3.73
N ARG A 30 11.42 -10.20 4.52
CA ARG A 30 12.50 -9.91 5.49
C ARG A 30 13.84 -9.68 4.80
N ASP A 31 14.13 -10.46 3.77
CA ASP A 31 15.36 -10.34 3.00
C ASP A 31 15.39 -9.02 2.23
N GLY A 32 14.25 -8.61 1.64
CA GLY A 32 14.07 -7.29 1.04
C GLY A 32 14.31 -6.16 2.05
N ALA A 33 13.72 -6.25 3.25
CA ALA A 33 13.92 -5.26 4.30
C ALA A 33 15.38 -5.20 4.78
N THR A 34 16.07 -6.34 4.86
CA THR A 34 17.50 -6.40 5.21
C THR A 34 18.36 -5.75 4.14
N ALA A 35 18.06 -5.98 2.87
CA ALA A 35 18.74 -5.34 1.75
C ALA A 35 18.54 -3.82 1.77
N GLN A 36 17.30 -3.36 2.03
CA GLN A 36 16.95 -1.94 2.14
C GLN A 36 17.68 -1.26 3.30
N GLN A 37 17.73 -1.87 4.48
CA GLN A 37 18.48 -1.37 5.64
C GLN A 37 20.00 -1.30 5.36
N GLY A 38 20.51 -2.23 4.56
CA GLY A 38 21.90 -2.22 4.08
C GLY A 38 22.13 -1.28 2.88
N LYS A 39 21.17 -0.41 2.51
CA LYS A 39 21.20 0.51 1.37
C LYS A 39 21.46 -0.16 0.02
N ARG A 40 21.16 -1.45 -0.08
CA ARG A 40 21.22 -2.23 -1.32
C ARG A 40 19.88 -2.15 -2.03
N TYR A 41 19.52 -0.94 -2.50
CA TYR A 41 18.19 -0.59 -2.96
C TYR A 41 17.73 -1.42 -4.16
N ASP A 42 18.56 -1.58 -5.17
CA ASP A 42 18.21 -2.36 -6.36
C ASP A 42 18.03 -3.84 -6.03
N GLN A 43 18.81 -4.38 -5.10
CA GLN A 43 18.62 -5.74 -4.59
C GLN A 43 17.30 -5.87 -3.82
N ALA A 44 16.95 -4.88 -2.99
CA ALA A 44 15.69 -4.87 -2.26
C ALA A 44 14.50 -4.84 -3.23
N ILE A 45 14.55 -3.98 -4.26
CA ILE A 45 13.53 -3.90 -5.31
C ILE A 45 13.39 -5.25 -6.02
N ALA A 46 14.49 -5.86 -6.46
CA ALA A 46 14.47 -7.15 -7.15
C ALA A 46 13.86 -8.29 -6.29
N ILE A 47 13.98 -8.22 -4.96
CA ILE A 47 13.33 -9.15 -4.04
C ILE A 47 11.84 -8.84 -3.89
N TYR A 48 11.45 -7.56 -3.84
CA TYR A 48 10.04 -7.16 -3.64
C TYR A 48 9.19 -7.29 -4.92
N GLU A 49 9.74 -7.05 -6.11
CA GLU A 49 8.99 -7.06 -7.37
C GLU A 49 8.21 -8.35 -7.63
N PRO A 50 8.78 -9.57 -7.46
CA PRO A 50 8.02 -10.79 -7.65
C PRO A 50 6.82 -10.92 -6.69
N ILE A 51 6.93 -10.35 -5.48
CA ILE A 51 5.84 -10.32 -4.49
C ILE A 51 4.80 -9.27 -4.89
N ALA A 52 5.25 -8.10 -5.35
CA ALA A 52 4.42 -6.97 -5.74
C ALA A 52 3.57 -7.27 -6.99
N GLU A 53 4.06 -8.12 -7.89
CA GLU A 53 3.36 -8.50 -9.13
C GLU A 53 2.43 -9.72 -8.95
N LYS A 54 2.75 -10.63 -8.05
CA LYS A 54 1.92 -11.81 -7.79
C LYS A 54 0.70 -11.41 -6.96
N GLY A 55 -0.51 -11.58 -7.52
CA GLY A 55 -1.74 -11.49 -6.75
C GLY A 55 -1.70 -12.49 -5.58
N SER A 56 -2.08 -12.05 -4.38
CA SER A 56 -2.23 -12.98 -3.26
C SER A 56 -3.59 -13.67 -3.36
N TRP A 57 -3.59 -14.99 -3.52
CA TRP A 57 -4.80 -15.82 -3.42
C TRP A 57 -5.16 -16.17 -1.97
N ILE A 58 -4.33 -15.75 -0.99
CA ILE A 58 -4.55 -15.98 0.44
C ILE A 58 -5.33 -14.80 1.02
N PRO A 59 -6.62 -14.98 1.41
CA PRO A 59 -7.50 -13.87 1.78
C PRO A 59 -7.05 -13.03 2.99
N PHE A 60 -6.22 -13.61 3.88
CA PHE A 60 -5.81 -12.97 5.14
C PHE A 60 -4.37 -12.45 5.12
N TRP A 61 -3.61 -12.72 4.07
CA TRP A 61 -2.22 -12.35 3.93
C TRP A 61 -2.00 -11.74 2.55
N ASN A 62 -1.91 -10.41 2.49
CA ASN A 62 -1.61 -9.71 1.25
C ASN A 62 -0.23 -9.04 1.34
N PRO A 63 0.87 -9.77 1.12
CA PRO A 63 2.21 -9.19 1.08
C PRO A 63 2.40 -8.29 -0.15
N GLN A 64 1.55 -8.43 -1.17
CA GLN A 64 1.63 -7.68 -2.42
C GLN A 64 1.59 -6.17 -2.19
N THR A 65 0.56 -5.67 -1.51
CA THR A 65 0.41 -4.23 -1.26
C THR A 65 1.51 -3.68 -0.37
N ARG A 66 2.05 -4.52 0.53
CA ARG A 66 3.19 -4.15 1.34
C ARG A 66 4.48 -4.09 0.50
N ALA A 67 4.73 -5.07 -0.38
CA ALA A 67 5.88 -5.04 -1.28
C ALA A 67 5.81 -3.81 -2.22
N GLN A 68 4.64 -3.52 -2.78
CA GLN A 68 4.40 -2.32 -3.58
C GLN A 68 4.71 -1.03 -2.80
N GLN A 69 4.26 -0.94 -1.54
CA GLN A 69 4.52 0.20 -0.67
C GLN A 69 6.03 0.33 -0.37
N GLU A 70 6.75 -0.77 -0.10
CA GLU A 70 8.19 -0.73 0.17
C GLU A 70 8.99 -0.32 -1.08
N ILE A 71 8.63 -0.79 -2.28
CA ILE A 71 9.25 -0.35 -3.53
C ILE A 71 9.04 1.15 -3.72
N GLY A 72 7.82 1.65 -3.51
CA GLY A 72 7.53 3.08 -3.55
C GLY A 72 8.39 3.87 -2.55
N HIS A 73 8.53 3.38 -1.33
CA HIS A 73 9.40 4.00 -0.32
C HIS A 73 10.88 4.03 -0.74
N ILE A 74 11.39 2.96 -1.34
CA ILE A 74 12.76 2.94 -1.84
C ILE A 74 12.94 4.01 -2.92
N HIS A 75 12.03 4.08 -3.91
CA HIS A 75 12.12 5.09 -4.96
C HIS A 75 12.06 6.53 -4.44
N ALA A 76 11.26 6.80 -3.40
CA ALA A 76 11.08 8.14 -2.85
C ALA A 76 12.24 8.58 -1.93
N PHE A 77 12.90 7.65 -1.23
CA PHE A 77 13.77 8.01 -0.12
C PHE A 77 15.16 7.35 -0.17
N ARG A 78 15.56 6.79 -1.31
CA ARG A 78 16.92 6.28 -1.47
C ARG A 78 17.93 7.45 -1.45
N ASP A 79 19.04 7.24 -0.74
CA ASP A 79 20.05 8.28 -0.50
C ASP A 79 21.30 8.13 -1.38
N ASP A 80 21.19 7.39 -2.48
CA ASP A 80 22.26 7.17 -3.46
C ASP A 80 22.19 8.14 -4.67
N GLY A 81 21.33 9.17 -4.59
CA GLY A 81 21.14 10.15 -5.65
C GLY A 81 20.30 9.66 -6.84
N GLN A 82 19.58 8.57 -6.67
CA GLN A 82 18.69 7.99 -7.68
C GLN A 82 17.23 7.99 -7.20
N ASP A 83 16.85 8.94 -6.35
CA ASP A 83 15.47 9.11 -5.93
C ASP A 83 14.57 9.39 -7.14
N ARG A 84 13.41 8.74 -7.16
CA ARG A 84 12.46 8.79 -8.29
C ARG A 84 11.05 8.84 -7.73
N MET A 85 10.63 10.02 -7.39
CA MET A 85 9.30 10.24 -6.81
C MET A 85 8.17 9.88 -7.79
N ASP A 86 8.38 10.06 -9.09
CA ASP A 86 7.44 9.66 -10.14
C ASP A 86 7.15 8.14 -10.15
N GLU A 87 8.17 7.31 -9.93
CA GLU A 87 7.99 5.87 -9.78
C GLU A 87 7.40 5.50 -8.42
N ALA A 88 7.81 6.22 -7.36
CA ALA A 88 7.24 6.02 -6.03
C ALA A 88 5.73 6.19 -6.02
N ILE A 89 5.21 7.23 -6.66
CA ILE A 89 3.78 7.50 -6.77
C ILE A 89 3.05 6.36 -7.48
N LYS A 90 3.55 5.86 -8.60
CA LYS A 90 2.95 4.72 -9.32
C LYS A 90 2.82 3.47 -8.44
N TRP A 91 3.86 3.17 -7.66
CA TRP A 91 3.85 2.05 -6.73
C TRP A 91 2.89 2.27 -5.56
N TRP A 92 2.84 3.49 -5.01
CA TRP A 92 1.89 3.82 -3.94
C TRP A 92 0.43 3.81 -4.42
N GLU A 93 0.13 4.24 -5.66
CA GLU A 93 -1.20 4.10 -6.26
C GLU A 93 -1.63 2.62 -6.33
N ARG A 94 -0.75 1.74 -6.80
CA ARG A 94 -1.03 0.29 -6.82
C ARG A 94 -1.29 -0.27 -5.43
N ALA A 95 -0.46 0.08 -4.45
CA ALA A 95 -0.63 -0.35 -3.07
C ALA A 95 -1.92 0.21 -2.44
N SER A 96 -2.29 1.44 -2.76
CA SER A 96 -3.48 2.11 -2.25
C SER A 96 -4.77 1.47 -2.73
N LYS A 97 -4.82 0.99 -3.98
CA LYS A 97 -5.93 0.18 -4.53
C LYS A 97 -6.15 -1.12 -3.75
N GLY A 98 -5.11 -1.67 -3.17
CA GLY A 98 -5.19 -2.83 -2.27
C GLY A 98 -5.40 -2.46 -0.79
N GLY A 99 -5.75 -1.21 -0.47
CA GLY A 99 -6.06 -0.76 0.88
C GLY A 99 -4.83 -0.52 1.78
N ASN A 100 -3.63 -0.35 1.22
CA ASN A 100 -2.44 -0.07 2.02
C ASN A 100 -2.47 1.35 2.58
N VAL A 101 -2.74 1.48 3.87
CA VAL A 101 -2.92 2.78 4.55
C VAL A 101 -1.65 3.64 4.58
N VAL A 102 -0.46 3.03 4.51
CA VAL A 102 0.82 3.76 4.47
C VAL A 102 1.01 4.39 3.11
N ALA A 103 0.71 3.66 2.04
CA ALA A 103 0.76 4.17 0.67
C ALA A 103 -0.29 5.28 0.44
N GLN A 104 -1.51 5.11 0.96
CA GLN A 104 -2.56 6.14 0.93
C GLN A 104 -2.08 7.44 1.61
N PHE A 105 -1.45 7.33 2.77
CA PHE A 105 -0.88 8.49 3.46
C PHE A 105 0.26 9.14 2.66
N ALA A 106 1.14 8.33 2.06
CA ALA A 106 2.25 8.82 1.24
C ALA A 106 1.74 9.59 0.01
N LEU A 107 0.70 9.08 -0.68
CA LEU A 107 0.03 9.80 -1.77
C LEU A 107 -0.53 11.15 -1.31
N GLY A 108 -1.19 11.19 -0.15
CA GLY A 108 -1.69 12.44 0.40
C GLY A 108 -0.58 13.46 0.65
N GLN A 109 0.60 13.03 1.10
CA GLN A 109 1.76 13.91 1.25
C GLN A 109 2.32 14.38 -0.10
N ALA A 110 2.42 13.49 -1.08
CA ALA A 110 2.91 13.84 -2.42
C ALA A 110 2.03 14.91 -3.09
N TYR A 111 0.70 14.76 -3.04
CA TYR A 111 -0.24 15.76 -3.55
C TYR A 111 -0.20 17.07 -2.76
N TYR A 112 0.03 17.02 -1.45
CA TYR A 112 0.17 18.24 -0.65
C TYR A 112 1.43 19.04 -1.01
N GLN A 113 2.53 18.35 -1.26
CA GLN A 113 3.82 18.97 -1.58
C GLN A 113 3.93 19.36 -3.04
N GLY A 114 3.18 18.75 -3.94
CA GLY A 114 3.35 18.90 -5.39
C GLY A 114 4.61 18.20 -5.89
N ASP A 115 4.97 17.07 -5.27
CA ASP A 115 6.23 16.37 -5.51
C ASP A 115 6.03 15.29 -6.60
N ALA A 116 6.57 15.55 -7.80
CA ALA A 116 6.37 14.79 -9.04
C ALA A 116 4.90 14.67 -9.51
N VAL A 117 3.98 15.36 -8.86
CA VAL A 117 2.59 15.57 -9.27
C VAL A 117 2.23 17.02 -9.06
N GLU A 118 1.22 17.51 -9.77
CA GLU A 118 0.67 18.84 -9.48
C GLU A 118 0.09 18.89 -8.07
N GLN A 119 0.39 19.97 -7.33
CA GLN A 119 -0.16 20.18 -6.00
C GLN A 119 -1.69 20.21 -6.04
N ASP A 120 -2.30 19.37 -5.23
CA ASP A 120 -3.76 19.24 -5.14
C ASP A 120 -4.17 19.00 -3.68
N LEU A 121 -4.59 20.07 -3.01
CA LEU A 121 -4.97 20.05 -1.59
C LEU A 121 -6.22 19.19 -1.35
N GLU A 122 -7.12 19.11 -2.32
CA GLU A 122 -8.33 18.30 -2.22
C GLU A 122 -8.00 16.80 -2.25
N LYS A 123 -7.16 16.37 -3.21
CA LYS A 123 -6.64 15.01 -3.24
C LYS A 123 -5.78 14.70 -2.02
N ALA A 124 -4.93 15.64 -1.59
CA ALA A 124 -4.10 15.48 -0.40
C ALA A 124 -4.94 15.19 0.84
N TYR A 125 -5.98 15.98 1.08
CA TYR A 125 -6.92 15.77 2.19
C TYR A 125 -7.67 14.44 2.05
N THR A 126 -8.17 14.14 0.86
CA THR A 126 -8.90 12.90 0.57
C THR A 126 -8.06 11.68 0.92
N TRP A 127 -6.83 11.59 0.42
CA TRP A 127 -5.95 10.46 0.66
C TRP A 127 -5.55 10.30 2.14
N VAL A 128 -5.26 11.41 2.84
CA VAL A 128 -4.94 11.35 4.26
C VAL A 128 -6.16 10.91 5.08
N MET A 129 -7.37 11.34 4.72
CA MET A 129 -8.59 10.88 5.39
C MET A 129 -8.91 9.41 5.12
N VAL A 130 -8.71 8.92 3.90
CA VAL A 130 -8.85 7.50 3.55
C VAL A 130 -7.88 6.65 4.38
N SER A 131 -6.61 7.09 4.52
CA SER A 131 -5.60 6.41 5.35
C SER A 131 -5.95 6.43 6.86
N ALA A 132 -6.74 7.38 7.30
CA ALA A 132 -7.20 7.52 8.69
C ALA A 132 -8.44 6.67 9.00
N SER A 133 -8.80 5.72 8.13
CA SER A 133 -9.92 4.80 8.36
C SER A 133 -9.82 4.06 9.71
N PRO A 134 -10.93 3.58 10.30
CA PRO A 134 -10.93 2.90 11.59
C PRO A 134 -10.05 1.63 11.66
N LYS A 135 -9.75 1.04 10.50
CA LYS A 135 -8.86 -0.13 10.39
C LYS A 135 -7.37 0.23 10.57
N SER A 136 -7.01 1.52 10.53
CA SER A 136 -5.61 1.98 10.60
C SER A 136 -5.11 2.06 12.04
N LYS A 137 -3.98 1.42 12.34
CA LYS A 137 -3.28 1.58 13.65
C LYS A 137 -2.77 3.02 13.87
N SER A 138 -2.58 3.78 12.82
CA SER A 138 -2.10 5.17 12.82
C SER A 138 -3.23 6.20 12.69
N GLN A 139 -4.49 5.80 12.87
CA GLN A 139 -5.68 6.62 12.66
C GLN A 139 -5.56 8.02 13.27
N ARG A 140 -5.20 8.13 14.55
CA ARG A 140 -5.07 9.43 15.24
C ARG A 140 -4.02 10.34 14.61
N ARG A 141 -2.88 9.77 14.17
CA ARG A 141 -1.80 10.53 13.53
C ARG A 141 -2.27 11.08 12.19
N TYR A 142 -2.93 10.25 11.39
CA TYR A 142 -3.42 10.64 10.07
C TYR A 142 -4.58 11.64 10.18
N GLN A 143 -5.49 11.47 11.15
CA GLN A 143 -6.54 12.47 11.42
C GLN A 143 -5.97 13.84 11.79
N LYS A 144 -4.90 13.88 12.61
CA LYS A 144 -4.23 15.13 12.94
C LYS A 144 -3.66 15.81 11.70
N GLN A 145 -3.04 15.04 10.80
CA GLN A 145 -2.52 15.57 9.54
C GLN A 145 -3.65 16.07 8.62
N ALA A 146 -4.72 15.28 8.48
CA ALA A 146 -5.90 15.69 7.73
C ALA A 146 -6.52 16.99 8.25
N SER A 147 -6.54 17.17 9.58
CA SER A 147 -7.04 18.41 10.18
C SER A 147 -6.22 19.64 9.80
N ALA A 148 -4.91 19.48 9.62
CA ALA A 148 -4.07 20.57 9.13
C ALA A 148 -4.40 20.91 7.67
N TYR A 149 -4.50 19.91 6.80
CA TYR A 149 -4.85 20.13 5.38
C TYR A 149 -6.25 20.73 5.20
N LYS A 150 -7.20 20.29 6.05
CA LYS A 150 -8.57 20.83 6.05
C LYS A 150 -8.62 22.35 6.21
N MET A 151 -7.70 22.93 6.99
CA MET A 151 -7.67 24.39 7.23
C MET A 151 -7.30 25.20 5.99
N GLU A 152 -6.73 24.57 4.97
CA GLU A 152 -6.30 25.19 3.72
C GLU A 152 -7.35 25.03 2.60
N LEU A 153 -8.42 24.24 2.83
CA LEU A 153 -9.47 24.00 1.86
C LEU A 153 -10.60 25.01 1.98
N THR A 154 -11.18 25.37 0.86
CA THR A 154 -12.47 26.07 0.80
C THR A 154 -13.61 25.11 1.13
N ASP A 155 -14.79 25.65 1.50
CA ASP A 155 -15.97 24.83 1.78
C ASP A 155 -16.38 23.96 0.58
N ALA A 156 -16.23 24.47 -0.63
CA ALA A 156 -16.54 23.72 -1.87
C ALA A 156 -15.58 22.54 -2.06
N GLN A 157 -14.28 22.77 -1.87
CA GLN A 157 -13.26 21.71 -1.94
C GLN A 157 -13.48 20.66 -0.84
N LEU A 158 -13.83 21.10 0.37
CA LEU A 158 -14.12 20.17 1.47
C LEU A 158 -15.35 19.31 1.18
N ALA A 159 -16.40 19.89 0.60
CA ALA A 159 -17.60 19.13 0.20
C ALA A 159 -17.27 18.10 -0.90
N SER A 160 -16.48 18.49 -1.89
CA SER A 160 -16.02 17.59 -2.96
C SER A 160 -15.14 16.46 -2.41
N ALA A 161 -14.14 16.79 -1.59
CA ALA A 161 -13.27 15.81 -0.95
C ALA A 161 -14.05 14.82 -0.06
N THR A 162 -15.05 15.29 0.69
CA THR A 162 -15.90 14.41 1.50
C THR A 162 -16.63 13.39 0.65
N LYS A 163 -17.20 13.81 -0.49
CA LYS A 163 -17.83 12.91 -1.44
C LYS A 163 -16.86 11.89 -2.03
N ALA A 164 -15.63 12.33 -2.35
CA ALA A 164 -14.57 11.45 -2.86
C ALA A 164 -14.13 10.42 -1.81
N ILE A 165 -14.02 10.81 -0.53
CA ILE A 165 -13.71 9.91 0.58
C ILE A 165 -14.79 8.83 0.71
N ASP A 166 -16.06 9.22 0.70
CA ASP A 166 -17.17 8.29 0.83
C ASP A 166 -17.22 7.30 -0.34
N ALA A 167 -17.02 7.78 -1.57
CA ALA A 167 -16.95 6.94 -2.77
C ALA A 167 -15.79 5.94 -2.67
N CYS A 168 -14.60 6.41 -2.30
CA CYS A 168 -13.41 5.59 -2.17
C CYS A 168 -13.57 4.49 -1.11
N LEU A 169 -14.09 4.82 0.07
CA LEU A 169 -14.27 3.86 1.16
C LEU A 169 -15.42 2.87 0.91
N SER A 170 -16.50 3.31 0.27
CA SER A 170 -17.64 2.44 -0.03
C SER A 170 -17.37 1.49 -1.19
N SER A 171 -16.49 1.84 -2.11
CA SER A 171 -16.08 1.00 -3.26
C SER A 171 -14.89 0.07 -2.96
N ASP A 172 -14.45 -0.04 -1.70
CA ASP A 172 -13.25 -0.77 -1.31
C ASP A 172 -12.00 -0.33 -2.10
N TYR A 173 -11.83 0.99 -2.20
CA TYR A 173 -10.72 1.70 -2.84
C TYR A 173 -10.70 1.68 -4.38
N VAL A 174 -11.79 1.30 -5.05
CA VAL A 174 -11.88 1.30 -6.52
C VAL A 174 -12.10 2.71 -7.06
N ASP A 175 -13.00 3.47 -6.45
CA ASP A 175 -13.41 4.82 -6.90
C ASP A 175 -12.66 5.93 -6.16
N CYS A 176 -11.36 5.73 -5.90
CA CYS A 176 -10.52 6.75 -5.29
C CYS A 176 -9.96 7.74 -6.34
N PRO A 177 -9.54 8.95 -5.94
CA PRO A 177 -9.03 9.99 -6.84
C PRO A 177 -7.56 9.74 -7.23
N TYR A 178 -7.32 8.88 -8.19
CA TYR A 178 -5.99 8.60 -8.75
C TYR A 178 -5.57 9.64 -9.80
#